data_d8d7c016d9a44230ea01aedb32f3945e
#
_entry.id   d8d7c016d9a44230ea01aedb32f3945e
#
_cell.length_a   1.000
_cell.length_b   1.000
_cell.length_c   1.000
_cell.angle_alpha   90.00
_cell.angle_beta   90.00
_cell.angle_gamma   90.00
#
_symmetry.space_group_name_H-M   'P 1'
#
loop_
_entity.id
_entity.type
_entity.pdbx_description
1 polymer ?
#
loop_
_entity_poly.entity_id
_entity_poly.type
_entity_poly.pdbx_seq_one_letter_code
_entity_poly.pdbx_strand_id
1 'polypeptide(L)'
;MFSFNNPFGACEKCTGLGVFKKIDPELIIPNKDLSIRQGAIKASGWNSLEEGSIAMMYFNAISETYGISLDEPVKNLDKDAIDIFLYGTQGQKLHLKRGNKFYKADYQAEFEGVIPNLERRYKESNSDWAKADIEAYMSDEKCPACHGERLKKESLSVTVGGINIAELCHKSVAKALE
;
A
#
# COMPACT_ATOMS: atom_id res chain seq x y z
N MET A 1 11.07 31.18 3.10
CA MET A 1 11.70 30.17 3.94
C MET A 1 10.66 29.36 4.74
N PHE A 2 9.59 29.94 5.25
CA PHE A 2 8.54 29.24 6.05
C PHE A 2 7.28 28.88 5.27
N SER A 3 7.34 28.82 3.94
CA SER A 3 6.21 28.45 3.08
C SER A 3 6.30 26.97 2.70
N PHE A 4 5.19 26.23 2.86
CA PHE A 4 5.06 24.84 2.44
C PHE A 4 5.08 24.66 0.93
N ASN A 5 4.73 25.72 0.17
CA ASN A 5 4.66 25.69 -1.30
C ASN A 5 5.91 26.26 -1.97
N ASN A 6 6.91 26.68 -1.19
CA ASN A 6 8.14 27.24 -1.73
C ASN A 6 9.29 26.25 -1.55
N PRO A 7 10.03 25.89 -2.61
CA PRO A 7 11.11 24.90 -2.54
C PRO A 7 12.25 25.29 -1.60
N PHE A 8 12.38 26.57 -1.24
CA PHE A 8 13.37 27.03 -0.25
C PHE A 8 13.00 26.67 1.20
N GLY A 9 11.72 26.43 1.50
CA GLY A 9 11.28 26.11 2.85
C GLY A 9 10.60 24.75 2.98
N ALA A 10 9.95 24.27 1.92
CA ALA A 10 9.25 23.00 1.90
C ALA A 10 10.20 21.81 2.07
N CYS A 11 9.76 20.80 2.79
CA CYS A 11 10.46 19.53 2.88
C CYS A 11 10.67 18.94 1.48
N GLU A 12 11.90 18.66 1.09
CA GLU A 12 12.25 18.18 -0.24
C GLU A 12 11.63 16.82 -0.55
N LYS A 13 11.50 15.96 0.46
CA LYS A 13 11.01 14.59 0.27
C LYS A 13 9.51 14.53 -0.03
N CYS A 14 8.69 15.33 0.65
CA CYS A 14 7.23 15.37 0.46
C CYS A 14 6.75 16.64 -0.25
N THR A 15 7.66 17.48 -0.71
CA THR A 15 7.36 18.75 -1.40
C THR A 15 6.36 19.65 -0.64
N GLY A 16 6.43 19.60 0.72
CA GLY A 16 5.56 20.37 1.60
C GLY A 16 4.21 19.75 1.92
N LEU A 17 3.93 18.52 1.45
CA LEU A 17 2.68 17.80 1.75
C LEU A 17 2.63 17.30 3.20
N GLY A 18 3.77 16.89 3.77
CA GLY A 18 3.87 16.33 5.11
C GLY A 18 3.57 14.85 5.20
N VAL A 19 2.91 14.31 4.19
CA VAL A 19 2.47 12.91 4.10
C VAL A 19 2.76 12.33 2.72
N PHE A 20 2.74 11.00 2.65
CA PHE A 20 2.72 10.22 1.40
C PHE A 20 1.51 9.32 1.41
N LYS A 21 0.87 9.16 0.27
CA LYS A 21 -0.09 8.09 0.07
C LYS A 21 0.65 6.77 -0.12
N LYS A 22 0.30 5.77 0.68
CA LYS A 22 0.87 4.42 0.61
C LYS A 22 -0.26 3.40 0.68
N ILE A 23 -0.13 2.33 -0.09
CA ILE A 23 -1.10 1.24 -0.03
C ILE A 23 -1.05 0.61 1.35
N ASP A 24 -2.23 0.52 1.97
CA ASP A 24 -2.41 0.05 3.34
C ASP A 24 -2.87 -1.42 3.31
N PRO A 25 -2.10 -2.36 3.90
CA PRO A 25 -2.49 -3.75 4.00
C PRO A 25 -3.85 -3.98 4.67
N GLU A 26 -4.22 -3.13 5.64
CA GLU A 26 -5.52 -3.25 6.33
C GLU A 26 -6.69 -2.86 5.42
N LEU A 27 -6.47 -1.99 4.43
CA LEU A 27 -7.48 -1.66 3.42
C LEU A 27 -7.57 -2.74 2.32
N ILE A 28 -6.47 -3.47 2.07
CA ILE A 28 -6.45 -4.64 1.17
C ILE A 28 -7.19 -5.82 1.80
N ILE A 29 -7.00 -6.07 3.10
CA ILE A 29 -7.61 -7.16 3.86
C ILE A 29 -8.41 -6.57 5.03
N PRO A 30 -9.57 -5.95 4.76
CA PRO A 30 -10.33 -5.23 5.78
C PRO A 30 -11.04 -6.17 6.77
N ASN A 31 -11.26 -7.42 6.40
CA ASN A 31 -11.88 -8.42 7.26
C ASN A 31 -11.04 -9.69 7.32
N LYS A 32 -10.29 -9.85 8.41
CA LYS A 32 -9.41 -10.99 8.66
C LYS A 32 -10.17 -12.27 9.10
N ASP A 33 -11.47 -12.19 9.37
CA ASP A 33 -12.32 -13.36 9.64
C ASP A 33 -12.68 -14.13 8.36
N LEU A 34 -12.53 -13.51 7.21
CA LEU A 34 -12.71 -14.16 5.91
C LEU A 34 -11.43 -14.91 5.51
N SER A 35 -11.62 -15.99 4.76
CA SER A 35 -10.53 -16.67 4.07
C SER A 35 -10.25 -16.00 2.70
N ILE A 36 -9.10 -16.34 2.09
CA ILE A 36 -8.75 -15.87 0.74
C ILE A 36 -9.86 -16.26 -0.24
N ARG A 37 -10.34 -17.50 -0.16
CA ARG A 37 -11.41 -18.02 -1.03
C ARG A 37 -12.77 -17.38 -0.76
N GLN A 38 -12.99 -16.83 0.43
CA GLN A 38 -14.17 -16.04 0.78
C GLN A 38 -14.04 -14.55 0.41
N GLY A 39 -12.93 -14.15 -0.18
CA GLY A 39 -12.70 -12.78 -0.61
C GLY A 39 -12.16 -11.86 0.47
N ALA A 40 -11.26 -12.33 1.31
CA ALA A 40 -10.54 -11.49 2.26
C ALA A 40 -9.77 -10.37 1.54
N ILE A 41 -9.19 -10.66 0.36
CA ILE A 41 -8.47 -9.67 -0.46
C ILE A 41 -9.48 -8.89 -1.31
N LYS A 42 -9.60 -7.58 -1.06
CA LYS A 42 -10.54 -6.66 -1.74
C LYS A 42 -9.89 -5.82 -2.85
N ALA A 43 -8.62 -5.98 -3.09
CA ALA A 43 -7.88 -5.17 -4.05
C ALA A 43 -8.38 -5.30 -5.49
N SER A 44 -8.45 -4.20 -6.20
CA SER A 44 -8.83 -4.12 -7.61
C SER A 44 -7.94 -5.02 -8.48
N GLY A 45 -8.56 -5.90 -9.26
CA GLY A 45 -7.89 -6.92 -10.08
C GLY A 45 -7.52 -8.21 -9.33
N TRP A 46 -7.65 -8.25 -8.00
CA TRP A 46 -7.33 -9.40 -7.14
C TRP A 46 -8.55 -9.94 -6.37
N ASN A 47 -9.70 -9.32 -6.52
CA ASN A 47 -10.95 -9.63 -5.84
C ASN A 47 -11.85 -10.63 -6.58
N SER A 48 -11.43 -11.15 -7.74
CA SER A 48 -12.20 -12.17 -8.46
C SER A 48 -11.96 -13.54 -7.86
N LEU A 49 -13.04 -14.17 -7.40
CA LEU A 49 -13.06 -15.51 -6.80
C LEU A 49 -13.46 -16.62 -7.79
N GLU A 50 -13.67 -16.27 -9.05
CA GLU A 50 -14.03 -17.23 -10.10
C GLU A 50 -12.87 -18.16 -10.42
N GLU A 51 -13.18 -19.46 -10.59
CA GLU A 51 -12.19 -20.41 -11.06
C GLU A 51 -11.67 -20.01 -12.45
N GLY A 52 -10.33 -19.97 -12.59
CA GLY A 52 -9.67 -19.54 -13.82
C GLY A 52 -9.45 -18.03 -13.92
N SER A 53 -9.89 -17.23 -12.94
CA SER A 53 -9.45 -15.84 -12.82
C SER A 53 -7.95 -15.78 -12.56
N ILE A 54 -7.30 -14.67 -12.96
CA ILE A 54 -5.87 -14.46 -12.73
C ILE A 54 -5.55 -14.50 -11.23
N ALA A 55 -6.40 -13.89 -10.40
CA ALA A 55 -6.22 -13.87 -8.95
C ALA A 55 -6.22 -15.31 -8.38
N MET A 56 -7.26 -16.10 -8.66
CA MET A 56 -7.36 -17.47 -8.15
C MET A 56 -6.28 -18.40 -8.71
N MET A 57 -5.83 -18.17 -9.93
CA MET A 57 -4.71 -18.92 -10.50
C MET A 57 -3.42 -18.71 -9.69
N TYR A 58 -3.08 -17.47 -9.35
CA TYR A 58 -1.93 -17.17 -8.49
C TYR A 58 -2.13 -17.67 -7.07
N PHE A 59 -3.29 -17.46 -6.47
CA PHE A 59 -3.57 -17.88 -5.10
C PHE A 59 -3.50 -19.41 -4.94
N ASN A 60 -4.04 -20.16 -5.90
CA ASN A 60 -3.91 -21.62 -5.90
C ASN A 60 -2.45 -22.07 -6.05
N ALA A 61 -1.68 -21.43 -6.91
CA ALA A 61 -0.25 -21.75 -7.07
C ALA A 61 0.57 -21.43 -5.80
N ILE A 62 0.25 -20.35 -5.10
CA ILE A 62 0.85 -20.01 -3.79
C ILE A 62 0.49 -21.09 -2.76
N SER A 63 -0.80 -21.46 -2.69
CA SER A 63 -1.27 -22.52 -1.79
C SER A 63 -0.54 -23.85 -2.04
N GLU A 64 -0.42 -24.27 -3.29
CA GLU A 64 0.29 -25.50 -3.67
C GLU A 64 1.80 -25.43 -3.34
N THR A 65 2.43 -24.28 -3.55
CA THR A 65 3.89 -24.13 -3.39
C THR A 65 4.32 -23.99 -1.94
N TYR A 66 3.55 -23.24 -1.14
CA TYR A 66 3.90 -22.90 0.25
C TYR A 66 3.09 -23.69 1.29
N GLY A 67 2.11 -24.49 0.87
CA GLY A 67 1.23 -25.24 1.77
C GLY A 67 0.26 -24.35 2.55
N ILE A 68 -0.08 -23.16 2.04
CA ILE A 68 -0.96 -22.22 2.71
C ILE A 68 -2.41 -22.54 2.37
N SER A 69 -3.28 -22.71 3.38
CA SER A 69 -4.71 -22.93 3.16
C SER A 69 -5.40 -21.65 2.68
N LEU A 70 -6.16 -21.74 1.58
CA LEU A 70 -7.00 -20.64 1.09
C LEU A 70 -8.39 -20.59 1.76
N ASP A 71 -8.75 -21.63 2.49
CA ASP A 71 -10.07 -21.78 3.14
C ASP A 71 -10.03 -21.39 4.61
N GLU A 72 -8.83 -21.19 5.17
CA GLU A 72 -8.64 -20.75 6.55
C GLU A 72 -8.76 -19.22 6.66
N PRO A 73 -9.44 -18.70 7.72
CA PRO A 73 -9.49 -17.27 7.98
C PRO A 73 -8.10 -16.64 8.06
N VAL A 74 -7.93 -15.47 7.43
CA VAL A 74 -6.62 -14.78 7.36
C VAL A 74 -6.02 -14.53 8.74
N LYS A 75 -6.84 -14.28 9.76
CA LYS A 75 -6.36 -14.09 11.15
C LYS A 75 -5.61 -15.28 11.72
N ASN A 76 -5.82 -16.49 11.20
CA ASN A 76 -5.16 -17.72 11.64
C ASN A 76 -3.90 -18.03 10.83
N LEU A 77 -3.70 -17.35 9.70
CA LEU A 77 -2.50 -17.52 8.89
C LEU A 77 -1.30 -16.83 9.54
N ASP A 78 -0.13 -17.43 9.39
CA ASP A 78 1.12 -16.82 9.81
C ASP A 78 1.38 -15.52 9.01
N LYS A 79 2.10 -14.59 9.64
CA LYS A 79 2.45 -13.32 9.02
C LYS A 79 3.19 -13.52 7.69
N ASP A 80 4.14 -14.47 7.64
CA ASP A 80 4.91 -14.76 6.43
C ASP A 80 4.01 -15.24 5.29
N ALA A 81 2.97 -16.03 5.61
CA ALA A 81 1.97 -16.47 4.64
C ALA A 81 1.17 -15.28 4.08
N ILE A 82 0.76 -14.34 4.93
CA ILE A 82 0.05 -13.12 4.52
C ILE A 82 0.97 -12.24 3.68
N ASP A 83 2.24 -12.10 4.08
CA ASP A 83 3.23 -11.28 3.38
C ASP A 83 3.50 -11.80 1.95
N ILE A 84 3.43 -13.12 1.70
CA ILE A 84 3.52 -13.68 0.34
C ILE A 84 2.38 -13.15 -0.54
N PHE A 85 1.14 -13.12 -0.06
CA PHE A 85 0.02 -12.56 -0.84
C PHE A 85 0.15 -11.05 -1.05
N LEU A 86 0.60 -10.32 -0.04
CA LEU A 86 0.70 -8.87 -0.10
C LEU A 86 1.92 -8.40 -0.89
N TYR A 87 3.11 -8.99 -0.66
CA TYR A 87 4.39 -8.48 -1.18
C TYR A 87 5.07 -9.41 -2.19
N GLY A 88 4.46 -10.58 -2.47
CA GLY A 88 4.92 -11.49 -3.52
C GLY A 88 5.94 -12.53 -3.09
N THR A 89 6.39 -13.31 -4.07
CA THR A 89 7.25 -14.49 -3.87
C THR A 89 8.74 -14.18 -3.91
N GLN A 90 9.14 -12.90 -3.97
CA GLN A 90 10.52 -12.43 -3.93
C GLN A 90 11.45 -13.15 -4.95
N GLY A 91 10.96 -13.32 -6.18
CA GLY A 91 11.71 -13.97 -7.26
C GLY A 91 11.49 -15.48 -7.41
N GLN A 92 10.81 -16.12 -6.46
CA GLN A 92 10.47 -17.53 -6.61
C GLN A 92 9.36 -17.69 -7.65
N LYS A 93 9.61 -18.55 -8.65
CA LYS A 93 8.64 -18.87 -9.69
C LYS A 93 7.59 -19.86 -9.19
N LEU A 94 6.35 -19.55 -9.47
CA LEU A 94 5.20 -20.41 -9.23
C LEU A 94 4.83 -21.17 -10.49
N HIS A 95 4.34 -22.39 -10.35
CA HIS A 95 3.70 -23.13 -11.43
C HIS A 95 2.24 -22.69 -11.58
N LEU A 96 1.94 -21.95 -12.63
CA LEU A 96 0.61 -21.43 -12.91
C LEU A 96 -0.11 -22.34 -13.89
N LYS A 97 -1.22 -22.90 -13.44
CA LYS A 97 -2.09 -23.73 -14.25
C LYS A 97 -3.28 -22.88 -14.73
N ARG A 98 -3.28 -22.49 -15.99
CA ARG A 98 -4.41 -21.81 -16.61
C ARG A 98 -5.12 -22.75 -17.57
N GLY A 99 -6.41 -22.94 -17.39
CA GLY A 99 -7.15 -23.78 -18.33
C GLY A 99 -8.65 -23.78 -18.10
N ASN A 100 -9.33 -24.09 -19.21
CA ASN A 100 -10.73 -24.48 -19.21
C ASN A 100 -10.85 -25.91 -19.74
N LYS A 101 -12.09 -26.40 -19.98
CA LYS A 101 -12.32 -27.74 -20.54
C LYS A 101 -11.59 -28.04 -21.85
N PHE A 102 -11.17 -27.02 -22.62
CA PHE A 102 -10.62 -27.14 -23.98
C PHE A 102 -9.16 -26.73 -24.08
N TYR A 103 -8.61 -25.99 -23.12
CA TYR A 103 -7.24 -25.47 -23.15
C TYR A 103 -6.61 -25.52 -21.79
N LYS A 104 -5.41 -26.09 -21.71
CA LYS A 104 -4.59 -26.09 -20.50
C LYS A 104 -3.24 -25.49 -20.86
N ALA A 105 -2.84 -24.43 -20.15
CA ALA A 105 -1.48 -23.88 -20.21
C ALA A 105 -0.86 -24.04 -18.83
N ASP A 106 0.37 -24.55 -18.83
CA ASP A 106 1.22 -24.63 -17.66
C ASP A 106 2.44 -23.76 -17.95
N TYR A 107 2.70 -22.77 -17.11
CA TYR A 107 3.84 -21.88 -17.25
C TYR A 107 4.34 -21.43 -15.89
N GLN A 108 5.60 -21.00 -15.86
CA GLN A 108 6.20 -20.48 -14.63
C GLN A 108 6.22 -18.96 -14.68
N ALA A 109 5.74 -18.33 -13.60
CA ALA A 109 5.82 -16.90 -13.43
C ALA A 109 6.04 -16.54 -11.95
N GLU A 110 6.63 -15.40 -11.72
CA GLU A 110 6.75 -14.82 -10.39
C GLU A 110 5.44 -14.13 -10.01
N PHE A 111 5.14 -14.12 -8.73
CA PHE A 111 4.07 -13.32 -8.19
C PHE A 111 4.66 -12.07 -7.53
N GLU A 112 4.41 -10.92 -8.11
CA GLU A 112 4.94 -9.64 -7.60
C GLU A 112 4.30 -9.20 -6.28
N GLY A 113 3.15 -9.75 -5.91
CA GLY A 113 2.35 -9.34 -4.76
C GLY A 113 1.25 -8.35 -5.12
N VAL A 114 0.21 -8.32 -4.30
CA VAL A 114 -0.94 -7.42 -4.50
C VAL A 114 -0.51 -5.96 -4.37
N ILE A 115 0.26 -5.62 -3.35
CA ILE A 115 0.70 -4.24 -3.08
C ILE A 115 1.65 -3.72 -4.18
N PRO A 116 2.75 -4.39 -4.52
CA PRO A 116 3.62 -3.95 -5.61
C PRO A 116 2.89 -3.84 -6.96
N ASN A 117 1.95 -4.76 -7.24
CA ASN A 117 1.13 -4.68 -8.45
C ASN A 117 0.30 -3.40 -8.49
N LEU A 118 -0.40 -3.06 -7.40
CA LEU A 118 -1.19 -1.83 -7.31
C LEU A 118 -0.30 -0.58 -7.41
N GLU A 119 0.86 -0.56 -6.73
CA GLU A 119 1.80 0.56 -6.80
C GLU A 119 2.33 0.78 -8.22
N ARG A 120 2.68 -0.29 -8.92
CA ARG A 120 3.11 -0.23 -10.32
C ARG A 120 1.98 0.30 -11.21
N ARG A 121 0.77 -0.27 -11.10
CA ARG A 121 -0.40 0.18 -11.86
C ARG A 121 -0.74 1.64 -11.58
N TYR A 122 -0.62 2.11 -10.35
CA TYR A 122 -0.84 3.51 -9.99
C TYR A 122 0.16 4.44 -10.68
N LYS A 123 1.44 4.05 -10.73
CA LYS A 123 2.50 4.83 -11.40
C LYS A 123 2.37 4.85 -12.91
N GLU A 124 2.02 3.71 -13.51
CA GLU A 124 1.96 3.52 -14.96
C GLU A 124 0.64 4.02 -15.59
N SER A 125 -0.43 4.12 -14.78
CA SER A 125 -1.73 4.52 -15.29
C SER A 125 -1.77 6.01 -15.64
N ASN A 126 -2.35 6.33 -16.81
CA ASN A 126 -2.71 7.69 -17.21
C ASN A 126 -4.21 8.00 -16.99
N SER A 127 -4.98 7.05 -16.46
CA SER A 127 -6.41 7.20 -16.21
C SER A 127 -6.65 7.66 -14.78
N ASP A 128 -7.29 8.80 -14.60
CA ASP A 128 -7.65 9.34 -13.28
C ASP A 128 -8.61 8.41 -12.55
N TRP A 129 -9.54 7.77 -13.27
CA TRP A 129 -10.45 6.78 -12.70
C TRP A 129 -9.69 5.57 -12.13
N ALA A 130 -8.72 5.02 -12.89
CA ALA A 130 -7.93 3.89 -12.43
C ALA A 130 -7.03 4.24 -11.23
N LYS A 131 -6.52 5.49 -11.20
CA LYS A 131 -5.78 5.99 -10.03
C LYS A 131 -6.69 6.14 -8.81
N ALA A 132 -7.88 6.74 -8.98
CA ALA A 132 -8.84 6.90 -7.90
C ALA A 132 -9.29 5.55 -7.31
N ASP A 133 -9.48 4.53 -8.15
CA ASP A 133 -9.80 3.17 -7.72
C ASP A 133 -8.68 2.58 -6.82
N ILE A 134 -7.41 2.80 -7.16
CA ILE A 134 -6.28 2.34 -6.36
C ILE A 134 -6.10 3.21 -5.10
N GLU A 135 -6.35 4.51 -5.18
CA GLU A 135 -6.28 5.42 -4.02
C GLU A 135 -7.24 5.05 -2.88
N ALA A 136 -8.32 4.32 -3.19
CA ALA A 136 -9.23 3.78 -2.19
C ALA A 136 -8.55 2.76 -1.23
N TYR A 137 -7.41 2.21 -1.63
CA TYR A 137 -6.60 1.29 -0.82
C TYR A 137 -5.37 1.97 -0.20
N MET A 138 -5.28 3.30 -0.24
CA MET A 138 -4.16 4.05 0.30
C MET A 138 -4.54 4.78 1.59
N SER A 139 -3.61 4.83 2.52
CA SER A 139 -3.63 5.68 3.71
C SER A 139 -2.51 6.71 3.66
N ASP A 140 -2.67 7.79 4.42
CA ASP A 140 -1.66 8.84 4.53
C ASP A 140 -0.62 8.44 5.59
N GLU A 141 0.61 8.20 5.15
CA GLU A 141 1.77 7.95 6.02
C GLU A 141 2.57 9.24 6.21
N LYS A 142 2.92 9.57 7.47
CA LYS A 142 3.75 10.75 7.75
C LYS A 142 5.07 10.68 7.00
N CYS A 143 5.48 11.79 6.41
CA CYS A 143 6.76 11.88 5.72
C CYS A 143 7.92 11.55 6.68
N PRO A 144 8.76 10.55 6.39
CA PRO A 144 9.84 10.14 7.29
C PRO A 144 10.98 11.16 7.41
N ALA A 145 11.00 12.18 6.55
CA ALA A 145 12.02 13.25 6.61
C ALA A 145 11.60 14.41 7.51
N CYS A 146 10.34 14.85 7.40
CA CYS A 146 9.82 15.98 8.19
C CYS A 146 8.81 15.56 9.27
N HIS A 147 8.48 14.28 9.38
CA HIS A 147 7.56 13.74 10.37
C HIS A 147 6.15 14.41 10.41
N GLY A 148 5.74 14.98 9.27
CA GLY A 148 4.50 15.71 9.15
C GLY A 148 4.64 17.23 9.20
N GLU A 149 5.81 17.76 9.58
CA GLU A 149 6.05 19.20 9.77
C GLU A 149 6.11 19.99 8.45
N ARG A 150 6.18 19.34 7.30
CA ARG A 150 6.10 19.91 5.96
C ARG A 150 7.26 20.81 5.53
N LEU A 151 8.16 21.18 6.44
CA LEU A 151 9.26 22.08 6.24
C LEU A 151 10.63 21.36 6.32
N LYS A 152 11.66 21.98 5.75
CA LYS A 152 13.06 21.57 5.89
C LYS A 152 13.54 21.76 7.31
N LYS A 153 14.56 20.97 7.72
CA LYS A 153 15.17 21.06 9.04
C LYS A 153 15.74 22.46 9.33
N GLU A 154 16.31 23.12 8.31
CA GLU A 154 16.86 24.48 8.41
C GLU A 154 15.77 25.51 8.75
N SER A 155 14.57 25.36 8.15
CA SER A 155 13.43 26.21 8.49
C SER A 155 12.91 25.93 9.90
N LEU A 156 12.91 24.68 10.33
CA LEU A 156 12.50 24.29 11.68
C LEU A 156 13.51 24.65 12.78
N SER A 157 14.78 24.89 12.42
CA SER A 157 15.80 25.30 13.38
C SER A 157 15.71 26.78 13.80
N VAL A 158 14.93 27.59 13.07
CA VAL A 158 14.70 28.99 13.43
C VAL A 158 13.63 29.07 14.51
N THR A 159 13.98 29.66 15.64
CA THR A 159 13.08 29.83 16.79
C THR A 159 12.85 31.29 17.12
N VAL A 160 11.65 31.60 17.60
CA VAL A 160 11.27 32.89 18.15
C VAL A 160 10.65 32.64 19.52
N GLY A 161 11.21 33.26 20.57
CA GLY A 161 10.74 32.99 21.94
C GLY A 161 10.95 31.54 22.39
N GLY A 162 11.93 30.84 21.79
CA GLY A 162 12.24 29.44 22.12
C GLY A 162 11.41 28.38 21.42
N ILE A 163 10.45 28.77 20.56
CA ILE A 163 9.61 27.84 19.77
C ILE A 163 9.82 28.03 18.27
N ASN A 164 9.72 26.97 17.50
CA ASN A 164 9.78 27.02 16.04
C ASN A 164 8.39 27.16 15.42
N ILE A 165 8.33 27.38 14.09
CA ILE A 165 7.08 27.59 13.36
C ILE A 165 6.14 26.38 13.43
N ALA A 166 6.66 25.14 13.43
CA ALA A 166 5.84 23.94 13.53
C ALA A 166 5.21 23.82 14.92
N GLU A 167 5.99 24.02 15.98
CA GLU A 167 5.50 24.06 17.36
C GLU A 167 4.44 25.13 17.56
N LEU A 168 4.61 26.30 16.92
CA LEU A 168 3.60 27.35 16.94
C LEU A 168 2.30 26.89 16.23
N CYS A 169 2.43 26.27 15.06
CA CYS A 169 1.27 25.77 14.30
C CYS A 169 0.49 24.65 15.01
N HIS A 170 1.13 23.91 15.90
CA HIS A 170 0.47 22.89 16.74
C HIS A 170 -0.26 23.48 17.95
N LYS A 171 -0.04 24.73 18.29
CA LYS A 171 -0.79 25.39 19.38
C LYS A 171 -2.20 25.76 18.92
N SER A 172 -3.16 25.70 19.85
CA SER A 172 -4.44 26.36 19.64
C SER A 172 -4.27 27.86 19.57
N VAL A 173 -5.17 28.58 18.89
CA VAL A 173 -5.14 30.05 18.78
C VAL A 173 -5.02 30.73 20.16
N ALA A 174 -5.77 30.26 21.17
CA ALA A 174 -5.68 30.78 22.51
C ALA A 174 -4.27 30.67 23.11
N LYS A 175 -3.62 29.51 22.98
CA LYS A 175 -2.24 29.27 23.47
C LYS A 175 -1.15 29.96 22.65
N ALA A 176 -1.46 30.39 21.43
CA ALA A 176 -0.51 31.12 20.60
C ALA A 176 -0.53 32.64 20.87
N LEU A 177 -1.55 33.14 21.58
CA LEU A 177 -1.71 34.54 21.98
C LEU A 177 -1.12 34.83 23.39
N GLU A 178 -0.79 33.80 24.15
CA GLU A 178 -0.07 33.88 25.44
C GLU A 178 1.45 33.97 25.19
#